data_9b512e59e5eb9196139f64b0605460c0
#
_entry.id   9b512e59e5eb9196139f64b0605460c0
#
_cell.length_a   1.000
_cell.length_b   1.000
_cell.length_c   1.000
_cell.angle_alpha   90.00
_cell.angle_beta   90.00
_cell.angle_gamma   90.00
#
_symmetry.space_group_name_H-M   'P 1'
#
loop_
_entity.id
_entity.type
_entity.pdbx_description
1 polymer ?
#
loop_
_entity_poly.entity_id
_entity_poly.type
_entity_poly.pdbx_seq_one_letter_code
_entity_poly.pdbx_strand_id
1 'polypeptide(L)'
;AQPEWITSDPDMRFKYGSIGAERDAGIPYWIFYVLPRMFPDKLPGPGGYAAFGVVWEEGQELPVGFSKKVVGFPRVANNCASCHTTSYRTQADAAPTFVPTGPNHTLNLWAFFRFLVDCAKDPRFNADNLMAEINLVTDLSFIDRLLYRFVIIPITRKRLLEREQQFAWLYRDDFPPWGRGRDDAMNLTKYFMIRWPMDDSFGPTDMPSLWNLGKYRADQGMRMNFAGDSHDAWSVVPPTEVVEIL
;
A
#
# COMPACT_ATOMS: atom_id res chain seq x y z
N ALA A 1 -19.02 -5.24 2.97
CA ALA A 1 -18.20 -6.04 3.90
C ALA A 1 -17.16 -6.83 3.11
N GLN A 2 -16.04 -7.17 3.72
CA GLN A 2 -15.09 -8.12 3.13
C GLN A 2 -15.63 -9.55 3.22
N PRO A 3 -15.17 -10.48 2.36
CA PRO A 3 -15.55 -11.88 2.43
C PRO A 3 -15.18 -12.52 3.77
N GLU A 4 -15.97 -13.52 4.19
CA GLU A 4 -15.79 -14.21 5.47
C GLU A 4 -14.42 -14.89 5.59
N TRP A 5 -13.89 -15.47 4.52
CA TRP A 5 -12.57 -16.11 4.53
C TRP A 5 -11.41 -15.18 4.89
N ILE A 6 -11.59 -13.85 4.69
CA ILE A 6 -10.63 -12.84 5.16
C ILE A 6 -10.86 -12.53 6.64
N THR A 7 -12.12 -12.40 7.07
CA THR A 7 -12.44 -11.87 8.40
C THR A 7 -12.45 -12.95 9.49
N SER A 8 -12.59 -14.23 9.13
CA SER A 8 -12.65 -15.34 10.09
C SER A 8 -11.28 -15.89 10.48
N ASP A 9 -10.27 -15.76 9.61
CA ASP A 9 -8.91 -16.24 9.83
C ASP A 9 -7.99 -15.07 10.17
N PRO A 10 -7.31 -15.07 11.33
CA PRO A 10 -6.40 -13.98 11.72
C PRO A 10 -5.25 -13.76 10.74
N ASP A 11 -4.69 -14.82 10.15
CA ASP A 11 -3.60 -14.71 9.16
C ASP A 11 -4.10 -14.04 7.87
N MET A 12 -5.25 -14.48 7.35
CA MET A 12 -5.87 -13.90 6.18
C MET A 12 -6.31 -12.46 6.44
N ARG A 13 -6.82 -12.17 7.63
CA ARG A 13 -7.19 -10.82 8.03
C ARG A 13 -5.98 -9.90 8.11
N PHE A 14 -4.85 -10.36 8.65
CA PHE A 14 -3.61 -9.60 8.65
C PHE A 14 -3.12 -9.33 7.22
N LYS A 15 -3.11 -10.34 6.35
CA LYS A 15 -2.62 -10.24 4.98
C LYS A 15 -3.49 -9.40 4.05
N TYR A 16 -4.82 -9.57 4.14
CA TYR A 16 -5.79 -9.01 3.16
C TYR A 16 -6.92 -8.20 3.80
N GLY A 17 -6.92 -8.08 5.11
CA GLY A 17 -7.94 -7.35 5.87
C GLY A 17 -7.86 -5.84 5.66
N SER A 18 -9.03 -5.21 5.60
CA SER A 18 -9.15 -3.76 5.52
C SER A 18 -8.87 -3.11 6.88
N ILE A 19 -7.99 -2.15 6.91
CA ILE A 19 -7.77 -1.24 8.04
C ILE A 19 -8.52 0.09 7.87
N GLY A 20 -9.46 0.17 6.92
CA GLY A 20 -10.23 1.38 6.64
C GLY A 20 -9.59 2.34 5.62
N ALA A 21 -8.37 2.09 5.20
CA ALA A 21 -7.61 2.97 4.31
C ALA A 21 -8.26 3.15 2.92
N GLU A 22 -9.12 2.22 2.48
CA GLU A 22 -9.80 2.31 1.18
C GLU A 22 -10.71 3.53 1.08
N ARG A 23 -11.19 4.06 2.21
CA ARG A 23 -12.04 5.24 2.24
C ARG A 23 -11.31 6.48 1.76
N ASP A 24 -10.12 6.71 2.28
CA ASP A 24 -9.39 7.98 2.13
C ASP A 24 -8.22 7.88 1.14
N ALA A 25 -7.59 6.71 1.05
CA ALA A 25 -6.41 6.45 0.23
C ALA A 25 -6.62 5.37 -0.85
N GLY A 26 -7.78 4.72 -0.87
CA GLY A 26 -8.05 3.61 -1.78
C GLY A 26 -8.09 4.00 -3.25
N ILE A 27 -7.39 3.24 -4.06
CA ILE A 27 -7.43 3.33 -5.53
C ILE A 27 -8.61 2.50 -6.03
N PRO A 28 -9.42 2.98 -7.00
CA PRO A 28 -10.47 2.15 -7.60
C PRO A 28 -9.90 0.85 -8.16
N TYR A 29 -10.52 -0.27 -7.78
CA TYR A 29 -9.97 -1.62 -8.04
C TYR A 29 -9.61 -1.85 -9.51
N TRP A 30 -10.52 -1.51 -10.44
CA TRP A 30 -10.26 -1.75 -11.85
C TRP A 30 -9.17 -0.85 -12.42
N ILE A 31 -9.01 0.38 -11.91
CA ILE A 31 -7.88 1.22 -12.26
C ILE A 31 -6.58 0.59 -11.74
N PHE A 32 -6.53 0.21 -10.46
CA PHE A 32 -5.38 -0.49 -9.88
C PHE A 32 -5.02 -1.73 -10.71
N TYR A 33 -6.00 -2.53 -11.09
CA TYR A 33 -5.79 -3.77 -11.83
C TYR A 33 -5.13 -3.56 -13.20
N VAL A 34 -5.54 -2.52 -13.94
CA VAL A 34 -5.06 -2.31 -15.31
C VAL A 34 -3.79 -1.46 -15.41
N LEU A 35 -3.42 -0.69 -14.36
CA LEU A 35 -2.24 0.18 -14.42
C LEU A 35 -0.95 -0.50 -14.85
N PRO A 36 -0.55 -1.68 -14.35
CA PRO A 36 0.67 -2.34 -14.79
C PRO A 36 0.64 -2.78 -16.25
N ARG A 37 -0.53 -3.04 -16.79
CA ARG A 37 -0.71 -3.42 -18.20
C ARG A 37 -0.61 -2.22 -19.14
N MET A 38 -1.12 -1.08 -18.69
CA MET A 38 -1.10 0.18 -19.47
C MET A 38 0.27 0.86 -19.44
N PHE A 39 1.01 0.70 -18.35
CA PHE A 39 2.27 1.40 -18.10
C PHE A 39 3.42 0.44 -17.79
N PRO A 40 3.67 -0.58 -18.64
CA PRO A 40 4.78 -1.50 -18.43
C PRO A 40 6.15 -0.81 -18.47
N ASP A 41 6.24 0.30 -19.19
CA ASP A 41 7.42 1.17 -19.31
C ASP A 41 7.76 1.93 -18.02
N LYS A 42 6.82 2.03 -17.07
CA LYS A 42 7.02 2.69 -15.76
C LYS A 42 7.28 1.71 -14.62
N LEU A 43 7.22 0.41 -14.89
CA LEU A 43 7.53 -0.62 -13.90
C LEU A 43 9.05 -0.79 -13.74
N PRO A 44 9.54 -1.13 -12.55
CA PRO A 44 10.96 -1.39 -12.33
C PRO A 44 11.45 -2.70 -12.96
N GLY A 45 10.56 -3.50 -13.55
CA GLY A 45 10.85 -4.77 -14.20
C GLY A 45 9.58 -5.52 -14.57
N PRO A 46 9.71 -6.74 -15.09
CA PRO A 46 8.57 -7.57 -15.47
C PRO A 46 7.79 -8.07 -14.24
N GLY A 47 6.53 -8.50 -14.46
CA GLY A 47 5.70 -9.09 -13.41
C GLY A 47 4.69 -8.13 -12.76
N GLY A 48 4.45 -6.98 -13.35
CA GLY A 48 3.47 -6.03 -12.85
C GLY A 48 3.83 -5.49 -11.46
N TYR A 49 2.91 -5.51 -10.52
CA TYR A 49 3.18 -5.04 -9.15
C TYR A 49 4.23 -5.88 -8.42
N ALA A 50 4.44 -7.15 -8.78
CA ALA A 50 5.49 -7.97 -8.18
C ALA A 50 6.90 -7.39 -8.42
N ALA A 51 7.10 -6.61 -9.49
CA ALA A 51 8.35 -5.94 -9.77
C ALA A 51 8.79 -4.94 -8.67
N PHE A 52 7.83 -4.41 -7.90
CA PHE A 52 8.12 -3.58 -6.73
C PHE A 52 8.56 -4.39 -5.50
N GLY A 53 8.58 -5.72 -5.59
CA GLY A 53 8.99 -6.58 -4.49
C GLY A 53 7.90 -6.81 -3.45
N VAL A 54 6.63 -6.58 -3.79
CA VAL A 54 5.50 -6.99 -2.95
C VAL A 54 5.47 -8.51 -2.83
N VAL A 55 5.09 -9.00 -1.65
CA VAL A 55 4.89 -10.42 -1.42
C VAL A 55 3.56 -10.83 -2.08
N TRP A 56 3.56 -11.91 -2.86
CA TRP A 56 2.35 -12.39 -3.55
C TRP A 56 2.22 -13.89 -3.40
N GLU A 57 1.12 -14.34 -2.81
CA GLU A 57 0.78 -15.75 -2.69
C GLU A 57 0.11 -16.24 -3.96
N GLU A 58 0.41 -17.46 -4.37
CA GLU A 58 -0.17 -18.08 -5.55
C GLU A 58 -1.70 -18.19 -5.40
N GLY A 59 -2.42 -17.86 -6.48
CA GLY A 59 -3.89 -17.91 -6.51
C GLY A 59 -4.59 -16.72 -5.84
N GLN A 60 -3.88 -15.80 -5.20
CA GLN A 60 -4.49 -14.61 -4.62
C GLN A 60 -4.68 -13.50 -5.65
N GLU A 61 -5.81 -12.82 -5.55
CA GLU A 61 -6.19 -11.70 -6.42
C GLU A 61 -5.30 -10.46 -6.22
N LEU A 62 -4.88 -10.22 -4.99
CA LEU A 62 -4.06 -9.09 -4.57
C LEU A 62 -2.78 -9.58 -3.87
N PRO A 63 -1.71 -8.79 -3.91
CA PRO A 63 -0.53 -9.09 -3.11
C PRO A 63 -0.83 -8.97 -1.62
N VAL A 64 -0.04 -9.65 -0.81
CA VAL A 64 -0.07 -9.52 0.65
C VAL A 64 0.14 -8.06 1.04
N GLY A 65 -0.67 -7.57 1.95
CA GLY A 65 -0.64 -6.18 2.38
C GLY A 65 -1.53 -5.26 1.54
N PHE A 66 -2.36 -5.83 0.66
CA PHE A 66 -3.36 -5.07 -0.07
C PHE A 66 -4.75 -5.61 0.23
N SER A 67 -5.64 -4.74 0.62
CA SER A 67 -7.03 -5.08 0.91
C SER A 67 -7.97 -4.51 -0.14
N LYS A 68 -9.07 -5.22 -0.38
CA LYS A 68 -10.16 -4.78 -1.25
C LYS A 68 -11.45 -4.66 -0.46
N LYS A 69 -12.05 -3.47 -0.49
CA LYS A 69 -13.32 -3.17 0.17
C LYS A 69 -14.20 -2.30 -0.71
N VAL A 70 -15.51 -2.51 -0.62
CA VAL A 70 -16.50 -1.67 -1.31
C VAL A 70 -16.79 -0.44 -0.46
N VAL A 71 -16.39 0.72 -0.97
CA VAL A 71 -16.71 2.04 -0.42
C VAL A 71 -17.28 2.88 -1.57
N GLY A 72 -18.60 2.74 -1.78
CA GLY A 72 -19.30 3.20 -2.99
C GLY A 72 -19.06 2.27 -4.18
N PHE A 73 -17.81 1.96 -4.47
CA PHE A 73 -17.33 0.99 -5.46
C PHE A 73 -16.08 0.26 -4.91
N PRO A 74 -15.65 -0.87 -5.51
CA PRO A 74 -14.47 -1.60 -5.07
C PRO A 74 -13.21 -0.73 -5.12
N ARG A 75 -12.50 -0.66 -4.00
CA ARG A 75 -11.23 0.07 -3.85
C ARG A 75 -10.18 -0.83 -3.24
N VAL A 76 -8.94 -0.58 -3.59
CA VAL A 76 -7.75 -1.25 -3.07
C VAL A 76 -6.91 -0.25 -2.29
N ALA A 77 -6.49 -0.64 -1.09
CA ALA A 77 -5.53 0.11 -0.31
C ALA A 77 -4.51 -0.85 0.30
N ASN A 78 -3.36 -0.34 0.70
CA ASN A 78 -2.39 -1.12 1.47
C ASN A 78 -2.78 -1.14 2.96
N ASN A 79 -2.42 -2.24 3.62
CA ASN A 79 -2.53 -2.42 5.05
C ASN A 79 -1.14 -2.70 5.67
N CYS A 80 -1.08 -2.97 6.97
CA CYS A 80 0.17 -3.18 7.69
C CYS A 80 1.04 -4.30 7.12
N ALA A 81 0.43 -5.35 6.57
CA ALA A 81 1.16 -6.50 6.05
C ALA A 81 2.02 -6.19 4.82
N SER A 82 1.78 -5.08 4.11
CA SER A 82 2.62 -4.66 2.98
C SER A 82 4.07 -4.40 3.41
N CYS A 83 4.26 -3.79 4.57
CA CYS A 83 5.57 -3.50 5.15
C CYS A 83 6.02 -4.59 6.15
N HIS A 84 5.07 -5.33 6.71
CA HIS A 84 5.31 -6.26 7.80
C HIS A 84 4.99 -7.72 7.43
N THR A 85 5.29 -8.12 6.20
CA THR A 85 5.35 -9.54 5.81
C THR A 85 6.61 -9.77 5.01
N THR A 86 7.39 -10.72 5.44
CA THR A 86 8.61 -11.13 4.74
C THR A 86 8.46 -12.50 4.11
N SER A 87 9.44 -12.89 3.33
CA SER A 87 9.55 -14.25 2.80
C SER A 87 11.00 -14.71 2.82
N TYR A 88 11.18 -16.01 2.92
CA TYR A 88 12.48 -16.63 2.75
C TYR A 88 12.36 -17.89 1.89
N ARG A 89 13.49 -18.35 1.37
CA ARG A 89 13.60 -19.62 0.66
C ARG A 89 14.65 -20.48 1.33
N THR A 90 14.37 -21.77 1.48
CA THR A 90 15.33 -22.72 2.02
C THR A 90 16.41 -23.10 1.00
N GLN A 91 16.08 -22.95 -0.29
CA GLN A 91 16.97 -23.16 -1.43
C GLN A 91 16.57 -22.15 -2.53
N ALA A 92 17.48 -21.88 -3.46
CA ALA A 92 17.29 -20.85 -4.49
C ALA A 92 16.05 -21.08 -5.39
N ASP A 93 15.74 -22.34 -5.66
CA ASP A 93 14.62 -22.80 -6.48
C ASP A 93 13.37 -23.19 -5.69
N ALA A 94 13.43 -23.17 -4.34
CA ALA A 94 12.28 -23.46 -3.51
C ALA A 94 11.20 -22.36 -3.60
N ALA A 95 9.95 -22.76 -3.44
CA ALA A 95 8.86 -21.81 -3.25
C ALA A 95 9.13 -20.92 -2.02
N PRO A 96 8.77 -19.63 -2.05
CA PRO A 96 8.93 -18.77 -0.89
C PRO A 96 8.03 -19.23 0.26
N THR A 97 8.57 -19.22 1.47
CA THR A 97 7.81 -19.31 2.70
C THR A 97 7.53 -17.90 3.20
N PHE A 98 6.27 -17.57 3.40
CA PHE A 98 5.86 -16.26 3.89
C PHE A 98 5.82 -16.25 5.42
N VAL A 99 6.27 -15.15 5.99
CA VAL A 99 6.34 -14.93 7.44
C VAL A 99 5.54 -13.66 7.75
N PRO A 100 4.28 -13.78 8.17
CA PRO A 100 3.48 -12.66 8.64
C PRO A 100 4.17 -11.95 9.80
N THR A 101 3.94 -10.65 9.91
CA THR A 101 4.55 -9.76 10.91
C THR A 101 6.08 -9.64 10.86
N GLY A 102 6.72 -10.30 9.89
CA GLY A 102 8.17 -10.15 9.64
C GLY A 102 8.51 -8.87 8.87
N PRO A 103 9.76 -8.38 8.98
CA PRO A 103 10.17 -7.16 8.30
C PRO A 103 10.22 -7.39 6.78
N ASN A 104 9.49 -6.62 6.01
CA ASN A 104 9.59 -6.71 4.55
C ASN A 104 10.94 -6.15 4.08
N HIS A 105 11.71 -6.95 3.36
CA HIS A 105 13.03 -6.58 2.84
C HIS A 105 13.06 -6.45 1.30
N THR A 106 11.95 -6.72 0.63
CA THR A 106 11.87 -6.72 -0.84
C THR A 106 11.06 -5.55 -1.41
N LEU A 107 10.10 -5.02 -0.67
CA LEU A 107 9.21 -3.95 -1.13
C LEU A 107 9.98 -2.66 -1.38
N ASN A 108 9.87 -2.14 -2.59
CA ASN A 108 10.31 -0.79 -2.95
C ASN A 108 9.11 0.17 -2.90
N LEU A 109 8.75 0.60 -1.69
CA LEU A 109 7.58 1.44 -1.44
C LEU A 109 7.71 2.81 -2.12
N TRP A 110 8.92 3.38 -2.12
CA TRP A 110 9.21 4.64 -2.81
C TRP A 110 8.91 4.56 -4.31
N ALA A 111 9.40 3.51 -4.98
CA ALA A 111 9.13 3.31 -6.40
C ALA A 111 7.66 3.02 -6.69
N PHE A 112 6.95 2.32 -5.80
CA PHE A 112 5.53 2.06 -5.94
C PHE A 112 4.70 3.35 -5.88
N PHE A 113 4.97 4.25 -4.93
CA PHE A 113 4.27 5.53 -4.87
C PHE A 113 4.57 6.41 -6.08
N ARG A 114 5.83 6.47 -6.51
CA ARG A 114 6.21 7.20 -7.72
C ARG A 114 5.51 6.65 -8.96
N PHE A 115 5.45 5.34 -9.13
CA PHE A 115 4.72 4.71 -10.22
C PHE A 115 3.28 5.19 -10.34
N LEU A 116 2.55 5.25 -9.24
CA LEU A 116 1.15 5.69 -9.25
C LEU A 116 1.00 7.13 -9.76
N VAL A 117 1.86 8.02 -9.32
CA VAL A 117 1.85 9.43 -9.75
C VAL A 117 2.35 9.56 -11.18
N ASP A 118 3.40 8.86 -11.57
CA ASP A 118 3.95 8.88 -12.92
C ASP A 118 2.95 8.34 -13.95
N CYS A 119 2.13 7.35 -13.58
CA CYS A 119 1.00 6.94 -14.38
C CYS A 119 -0.02 8.07 -14.55
N ALA A 120 -0.39 8.76 -13.45
CA ALA A 120 -1.37 9.84 -13.50
C ALA A 120 -0.89 11.06 -14.32
N LYS A 121 0.43 11.31 -14.38
CA LYS A 121 1.05 12.37 -15.19
C LYS A 121 1.05 12.03 -16.68
N ASP A 122 1.06 10.76 -17.03
CA ASP A 122 1.13 10.31 -18.41
C ASP A 122 -0.17 10.63 -19.16
N PRO A 123 -0.09 11.16 -20.40
CA PRO A 123 -1.27 11.43 -21.23
C PRO A 123 -2.16 10.20 -21.49
N ARG A 124 -1.60 8.99 -21.45
CA ARG A 124 -2.35 7.74 -21.57
C ARG A 124 -3.33 7.53 -20.42
N PHE A 125 -3.11 8.14 -19.25
CA PHE A 125 -4.06 8.09 -18.13
C PHE A 125 -5.26 8.98 -18.40
N ASN A 126 -6.16 8.53 -19.23
CA ASN A 126 -7.41 9.20 -19.59
C ASN A 126 -8.57 8.20 -19.61
N ALA A 127 -9.79 8.73 -19.66
CA ALA A 127 -10.99 7.91 -19.57
C ALA A 127 -11.14 6.93 -20.73
N ASP A 128 -10.75 7.31 -21.95
CA ASP A 128 -10.90 6.45 -23.13
C ASP A 128 -9.98 5.24 -23.04
N ASN A 129 -8.71 5.45 -22.76
CA ASN A 129 -7.72 4.37 -22.68
C ASN A 129 -7.97 3.46 -21.47
N LEU A 130 -8.25 4.03 -20.30
CA LEU A 130 -8.54 3.22 -19.10
C LEU A 130 -9.81 2.40 -19.26
N MET A 131 -10.87 2.96 -19.84
CA MET A 131 -12.09 2.20 -20.12
C MET A 131 -11.87 1.10 -21.16
N ALA A 132 -11.03 1.35 -22.17
CA ALA A 132 -10.67 0.30 -23.15
C ALA A 132 -10.00 -0.89 -22.44
N GLU A 133 -8.99 -0.64 -21.59
CA GLU A 133 -8.30 -1.70 -20.84
C GLU A 133 -9.21 -2.38 -19.80
N ILE A 134 -10.04 -1.63 -19.08
CA ILE A 134 -10.99 -2.18 -18.11
C ILE A 134 -11.98 -3.13 -18.82
N ASN A 135 -12.50 -2.75 -19.97
CA ASN A 135 -13.43 -3.58 -20.74
C ASN A 135 -12.82 -4.89 -21.29
N LEU A 136 -11.48 -4.99 -21.36
CA LEU A 136 -10.80 -6.24 -21.71
C LEU A 136 -10.78 -7.25 -20.54
N VAL A 137 -10.93 -6.80 -19.31
CA VAL A 137 -10.76 -7.64 -18.12
C VAL A 137 -12.04 -7.83 -17.32
N THR A 138 -13.05 -7.01 -17.54
CA THR A 138 -14.35 -7.11 -16.86
C THR A 138 -15.47 -6.51 -17.69
N ASP A 139 -16.68 -7.01 -17.46
CA ASP A 139 -17.92 -6.46 -18.04
C ASP A 139 -18.65 -5.62 -16.97
N LEU A 140 -18.37 -4.33 -16.98
CA LEU A 140 -19.05 -3.39 -16.09
C LEU A 140 -20.50 -3.16 -16.53
N SER A 141 -21.39 -2.93 -15.56
CA SER A 141 -22.74 -2.46 -15.87
C SER A 141 -22.69 -1.12 -16.62
N PHE A 142 -23.78 -0.80 -17.33
CA PHE A 142 -23.88 0.48 -18.03
C PHE A 142 -23.66 1.68 -17.09
N ILE A 143 -24.24 1.63 -15.88
CA ILE A 143 -24.10 2.69 -14.89
C ILE A 143 -22.65 2.79 -14.41
N ASP A 144 -22.01 1.66 -14.13
CA ASP A 144 -20.60 1.66 -13.68
C ASP A 144 -19.67 2.19 -14.75
N ARG A 145 -19.91 1.88 -16.02
CA ARG A 145 -19.14 2.43 -17.16
C ARG A 145 -19.23 3.96 -17.21
N LEU A 146 -20.44 4.52 -17.03
CA LEU A 146 -20.62 5.96 -16.97
C LEU A 146 -19.92 6.57 -15.75
N LEU A 147 -20.03 5.95 -14.58
CA LEU A 147 -19.38 6.40 -13.35
C LEU A 147 -17.85 6.35 -13.50
N TYR A 148 -17.29 5.25 -14.03
CA TYR A 148 -15.84 5.16 -14.25
C TYR A 148 -15.36 6.22 -15.22
N ARG A 149 -16.04 6.37 -16.37
CA ARG A 149 -15.64 7.27 -17.43
C ARG A 149 -15.66 8.75 -17.01
N PHE A 150 -16.73 9.19 -16.37
CA PHE A 150 -16.98 10.62 -16.13
C PHE A 150 -16.65 11.10 -14.72
N VAL A 151 -16.54 10.18 -13.76
CA VAL A 151 -16.35 10.52 -12.35
C VAL A 151 -15.08 9.87 -11.79
N ILE A 152 -15.00 8.53 -11.80
CA ILE A 152 -13.99 7.81 -11.05
C ILE A 152 -12.59 8.05 -11.64
N ILE A 153 -12.41 7.88 -12.96
CA ILE A 153 -11.11 8.06 -13.61
C ILE A 153 -10.60 9.50 -13.49
N PRO A 154 -11.40 10.54 -13.82
CA PRO A 154 -10.94 11.92 -13.65
C PRO A 154 -10.58 12.28 -12.20
N ILE A 155 -11.40 11.86 -11.23
CA ILE A 155 -11.13 12.12 -9.82
C ILE A 155 -9.90 11.36 -9.34
N THR A 156 -9.71 10.10 -9.76
CA THR A 156 -8.53 9.33 -9.39
C THR A 156 -7.27 9.99 -9.90
N ARG A 157 -7.24 10.41 -11.17
CA ARG A 157 -6.11 11.16 -11.73
C ARG A 157 -5.80 12.41 -10.92
N LYS A 158 -6.82 13.24 -10.66
CA LYS A 158 -6.69 14.46 -9.87
C LYS A 158 -6.09 14.17 -8.50
N ARG A 159 -6.63 13.17 -7.78
CA ARG A 159 -6.15 12.82 -6.43
C ARG A 159 -4.72 12.27 -6.42
N LEU A 160 -4.32 11.51 -7.41
CA LEU A 160 -2.93 11.03 -7.52
C LEU A 160 -1.96 12.22 -7.73
N LEU A 161 -2.33 13.20 -8.55
CA LEU A 161 -1.53 14.41 -8.73
C LEU A 161 -1.50 15.31 -7.48
N GLU A 162 -2.60 15.39 -6.74
CA GLU A 162 -2.62 16.06 -5.43
C GLU A 162 -1.72 15.37 -4.41
N ARG A 163 -1.59 14.03 -4.46
CA ARG A 163 -0.65 13.28 -3.61
C ARG A 163 0.80 13.65 -3.90
N GLU A 164 1.19 13.91 -5.13
CA GLU A 164 2.53 14.41 -5.45
C GLU A 164 2.86 15.69 -4.67
N GLN A 165 1.90 16.60 -4.57
CA GLN A 165 2.08 17.84 -3.81
C GLN A 165 2.13 17.61 -2.29
N GLN A 166 1.27 16.72 -1.78
CA GLN A 166 1.23 16.38 -0.35
C GLN A 166 2.49 15.65 0.13
N PHE A 167 3.11 14.88 -0.76
CA PHE A 167 4.34 14.13 -0.52
C PHE A 167 5.51 14.67 -1.35
N ALA A 168 5.58 16.00 -1.53
CA ALA A 168 6.58 16.63 -2.39
C ALA A 168 8.03 16.23 -2.06
N TRP A 169 8.34 16.00 -0.79
CA TRP A 169 9.62 15.49 -0.36
C TRP A 169 9.98 14.10 -0.92
N LEU A 170 8.99 13.24 -1.15
CA LEU A 170 9.15 11.92 -1.78
C LEU A 170 9.53 12.02 -3.26
N TYR A 171 9.13 13.09 -3.93
CA TYR A 171 9.31 13.29 -5.37
C TYR A 171 10.50 14.20 -5.72
N ARG A 172 11.28 14.63 -4.72
CA ARG A 172 12.51 15.39 -4.95
C ARG A 172 13.53 14.54 -5.70
N ASP A 173 14.14 15.12 -6.75
CA ASP A 173 15.13 14.43 -7.57
C ASP A 173 16.54 14.46 -6.94
N ASP A 174 16.78 15.36 -5.99
CA ASP A 174 18.02 15.51 -5.23
C ASP A 174 18.10 14.58 -4.01
N PHE A 175 17.00 13.88 -3.67
CA PHE A 175 17.02 12.86 -2.63
C PHE A 175 17.24 11.48 -3.21
N PRO A 176 18.11 10.64 -2.60
CA PRO A 176 18.30 9.28 -3.05
C PRO A 176 17.05 8.43 -2.80
N PRO A 177 16.83 7.38 -3.61
CA PRO A 177 15.76 6.42 -3.35
C PRO A 177 15.91 5.77 -1.97
N TRP A 178 14.80 5.46 -1.31
CA TRP A 178 14.84 4.78 -0.01
C TRP A 178 15.49 3.40 -0.07
N GLY A 179 15.36 2.70 -1.21
CA GLY A 179 15.78 1.32 -1.37
C GLY A 179 14.67 0.33 -1.03
N ARG A 180 15.00 -0.95 -1.19
CA ARG A 180 14.06 -2.04 -0.86
C ARG A 180 14.02 -2.28 0.64
N GLY A 181 12.83 -2.59 1.16
CA GLY A 181 12.61 -2.87 2.58
C GLY A 181 12.72 -1.65 3.50
N ARG A 182 12.63 -0.45 2.94
CA ARG A 182 12.78 0.81 3.67
C ARG A 182 11.63 1.76 3.40
N ASP A 183 11.35 2.59 4.40
CA ASP A 183 10.51 3.77 4.28
C ASP A 183 11.09 4.93 5.09
N ASP A 184 10.62 6.13 4.81
CA ASP A 184 10.98 7.33 5.58
C ASP A 184 9.80 7.74 6.47
N ALA A 185 9.50 6.90 7.45
CA ALA A 185 8.39 7.07 8.37
C ALA A 185 8.49 8.38 9.17
N MET A 186 9.71 8.85 9.46
CA MET A 186 9.92 10.08 10.22
C MET A 186 9.50 11.31 9.41
N ASN A 187 9.89 11.39 8.13
CA ASN A 187 9.46 12.47 7.27
C ASN A 187 7.97 12.36 6.92
N LEU A 188 7.41 11.14 6.81
CA LEU A 188 5.98 10.93 6.69
C LEU A 188 5.22 11.56 7.88
N THR A 189 5.66 11.28 9.09
CA THR A 189 5.09 11.87 10.30
C THR A 189 5.29 13.39 10.32
N LYS A 190 6.49 13.86 10.08
CA LYS A 190 6.90 15.26 10.17
C LYS A 190 6.15 16.14 9.15
N TYR A 191 6.16 15.78 7.88
CA TYR A 191 5.62 16.63 6.83
C TYR A 191 4.14 16.39 6.54
N PHE A 192 3.70 15.13 6.62
CA PHE A 192 2.32 14.79 6.27
C PHE A 192 1.36 14.85 7.47
N MET A 193 1.75 14.30 8.61
CA MET A 193 0.88 14.24 9.79
C MET A 193 0.94 15.54 10.60
N ILE A 194 2.14 15.99 10.97
CA ILE A 194 2.34 17.18 11.83
C ILE A 194 2.30 18.47 11.03
N ARG A 195 2.47 18.41 9.71
CA ARG A 195 2.52 19.58 8.82
C ARG A 195 3.70 20.52 9.10
N TRP A 196 4.82 19.94 9.51
CA TRP A 196 6.05 20.68 9.69
C TRP A 196 6.60 21.21 8.35
N PRO A 197 7.25 22.37 8.30
CA PRO A 197 7.92 22.83 7.09
C PRO A 197 8.95 21.82 6.59
N MET A 198 9.01 21.65 5.24
CA MET A 198 10.01 20.78 4.64
C MET A 198 11.42 21.29 4.90
N ASP A 199 12.32 20.38 5.20
CA ASP A 199 13.76 20.61 5.31
C ASP A 199 14.52 19.55 4.47
N ASP A 200 15.84 19.49 4.59
CA ASP A 200 16.69 18.57 3.85
C ASP A 200 16.94 17.23 4.58
N SER A 201 16.15 16.94 5.61
CA SER A 201 16.29 15.67 6.33
C SER A 201 15.89 14.49 5.46
N PHE A 202 16.70 13.45 5.51
CA PHE A 202 16.52 12.19 4.82
C PHE A 202 16.86 11.06 5.78
N GLY A 203 15.90 10.20 6.08
CA GLY A 203 16.06 9.21 7.14
C GLY A 203 15.29 7.91 6.88
N PRO A 204 15.43 7.25 5.70
CA PRO A 204 14.79 5.97 5.49
C PRO A 204 15.38 4.91 6.43
N THR A 205 14.49 4.16 7.05
CA THR A 205 14.81 3.07 7.98
C THR A 205 14.28 1.75 7.46
N ASP A 206 14.85 0.65 7.93
CA ASP A 206 14.36 -0.68 7.61
C ASP A 206 12.97 -0.88 8.23
N MET A 207 12.08 -1.55 7.49
CA MET A 207 10.76 -1.92 7.98
C MET A 207 10.91 -2.91 9.14
N PRO A 208 10.35 -2.64 10.33
CA PRO A 208 10.54 -3.50 11.49
C PRO A 208 9.65 -4.73 11.47
N SER A 209 9.99 -5.75 12.27
CA SER A 209 9.07 -6.81 12.62
C SER A 209 8.03 -6.35 13.64
N LEU A 210 6.84 -6.96 13.60
CA LEU A 210 5.78 -6.74 14.58
C LEU A 210 5.68 -7.90 15.59
N TRP A 211 6.72 -8.72 15.70
CA TRP A 211 6.71 -9.90 16.57
C TRP A 211 6.64 -9.52 18.04
N ASN A 212 5.86 -10.29 18.77
CA ASN A 212 5.78 -10.19 20.24
C ASN A 212 5.27 -8.84 20.77
N LEU A 213 4.48 -8.09 20.01
CA LEU A 213 3.92 -6.82 20.49
C LEU A 213 3.12 -6.99 21.79
N GLY A 214 2.41 -8.11 21.96
CA GLY A 214 1.61 -8.38 23.16
C GLY A 214 2.38 -8.50 24.48
N LYS A 215 3.71 -8.62 24.44
CA LYS A 215 4.55 -8.58 25.65
C LYS A 215 4.90 -7.17 26.11
N TYR A 216 4.71 -6.15 25.27
CA TYR A 216 4.92 -4.77 25.66
C TYR A 216 3.73 -4.27 26.47
N ARG A 217 3.96 -4.07 27.75
CA ARG A 217 2.92 -3.74 28.72
C ARG A 217 3.16 -2.34 29.28
N ALA A 218 2.20 -1.46 29.07
CA ALA A 218 2.25 -0.10 29.57
C ALA A 218 2.31 -0.03 31.12
N ASP A 219 1.62 -0.97 31.81
CA ASP A 219 1.64 -1.11 33.26
C ASP A 219 3.02 -1.46 33.85
N GLN A 220 3.92 -1.98 33.01
CA GLN A 220 5.31 -2.28 33.37
C GLN A 220 6.30 -1.21 32.88
N GLY A 221 5.81 -0.07 32.40
CA GLY A 221 6.65 1.02 31.88
C GLY A 221 7.35 0.71 30.56
N MET A 222 6.95 -0.36 29.88
CA MET A 222 7.52 -0.70 28.57
C MET A 222 7.04 0.29 27.51
N ARG A 223 7.94 0.69 26.63
CA ARG A 223 7.69 1.62 25.55
C ARG A 223 7.80 0.92 24.21
N MET A 224 6.98 1.35 23.28
CA MET A 224 7.01 0.90 21.88
C MET A 224 7.51 2.00 20.98
N ASN A 225 7.71 1.65 19.73
CA ASN A 225 8.30 2.47 18.71
C ASN A 225 9.81 2.71 18.90
N PHE A 226 10.49 3.06 17.82
CA PHE A 226 11.94 3.27 17.78
C PHE A 226 12.40 4.36 18.76
N ALA A 227 11.64 5.43 18.86
CA ALA A 227 11.93 6.55 19.76
C ALA A 227 11.45 6.32 21.20
N GLY A 228 10.77 5.21 21.50
CA GLY A 228 10.19 4.95 22.82
C GLY A 228 9.08 5.95 23.20
N ASP A 229 8.44 6.56 22.23
CA ASP A 229 7.43 7.61 22.39
C ASP A 229 6.00 7.07 22.53
N SER A 230 5.79 5.79 22.29
CA SER A 230 4.50 5.13 22.41
C SER A 230 4.40 4.29 23.67
N HIS A 231 3.28 4.43 24.40
CA HIS A 231 3.09 3.78 25.71
C HIS A 231 2.69 2.30 25.60
N ASP A 232 1.99 1.94 24.52
CA ASP A 232 1.43 0.60 24.32
C ASP A 232 1.14 0.36 22.82
N ALA A 233 0.67 -0.85 22.49
CA ALA A 233 0.31 -1.21 21.13
C ALA A 233 -0.81 -0.32 20.56
N TRP A 234 -1.73 0.15 21.41
CA TRP A 234 -2.85 0.99 21.01
C TRP A 234 -2.42 2.41 20.58
N SER A 235 -1.32 2.91 21.12
CA SER A 235 -0.78 4.20 20.72
C SER A 235 0.01 4.16 19.41
N VAL A 236 0.44 2.97 18.97
CA VAL A 236 1.14 2.77 17.70
C VAL A 236 0.15 2.51 16.56
N VAL A 237 -0.89 1.72 16.86
CA VAL A 237 -1.93 1.37 15.88
C VAL A 237 -3.23 2.06 16.31
N PRO A 238 -3.81 2.94 15.49
CA PRO A 238 -5.08 3.58 15.82
C PRO A 238 -6.14 2.55 16.20
N PRO A 239 -7.00 2.83 17.20
CA PRO A 239 -8.01 1.89 17.68
C PRO A 239 -8.93 1.33 16.59
N THR A 240 -9.21 2.12 15.57
CA THR A 240 -10.00 1.70 14.40
C THR A 240 -9.28 0.65 13.55
N GLU A 241 -7.96 0.68 13.50
CA GLU A 241 -7.15 -0.26 12.74
C GLU A 241 -6.96 -1.57 13.51
N VAL A 242 -6.81 -1.50 14.84
CA VAL A 242 -6.68 -2.68 15.71
C VAL A 242 -7.94 -3.53 15.67
N VAL A 243 -9.11 -2.91 15.72
CA VAL A 243 -10.40 -3.65 15.65
C VAL A 243 -10.59 -4.34 14.29
N GLU A 244 -10.00 -3.82 13.22
CA GLU A 244 -10.07 -4.43 11.90
C GLU A 244 -8.96 -5.47 11.64
N ILE A 245 -7.87 -5.45 12.43
CA ILE A 245 -6.76 -6.42 12.34
C ILE A 245 -6.94 -7.60 13.30
N LEU A 246 -7.55 -7.38 14.44
CA LEU A 246 -7.86 -8.40 15.45
C LEU A 246 -9.24 -9.02 15.22
#